data_b41e04e9b410735405841a29e90939a9
#
_entry.id   b41e04e9b410735405841a29e90939a9
#
_cell.length_a   1.000
_cell.length_b   1.000
_cell.length_c   1.000
_cell.angle_alpha   90.00
_cell.angle_beta   90.00
_cell.angle_gamma   90.00
#
_symmetry.space_group_name_H-M   'P 1'
#
loop_
_entity.id
_entity.type
_entity.pdbx_description
1 polymer ?
#
loop_
_entity_poly.entity_id
_entity_poly.type
_entity_poly.pdbx_seq_one_letter_code
_entity_poly.pdbx_strand_id
1 'polypeptide(L)'
;MNTEFMKGVVVPILTVIDGNEKIDEAGMRDQVEYVIKGGVSGILAFGSNGEFYMVEEDEMERGLRIVVDQAAGRVPVYFGIGAISTKKCCRLAQMAVKNGAAAVSVLQPMFLKPTYAELYDHFKTIAESVPETPVLLYNNPGRVGYTLSAQLVEELAHTVPNIVGMKDTSGDITQTSEFIRRTRDVEFKVFGGKDTLLYASLCHGAVGGVCTAANFMPELITDVYNKYAAGDLAGSLEAQFKLNPVRLSMDAASFPVAAKDMANLRGRKVGVPYLPTLPTPEGAAKQGFVKTMTEAGLL
;
A
#
# COMPACT_ATOMS: atom_id res chain seq x y z
N MET A 1 -5.88 21.76 -1.21
CA MET A 1 -4.86 20.82 -0.65
C MET A 1 -3.92 20.38 -1.77
N ASN A 2 -2.61 20.21 -1.54
CA ASN A 2 -1.70 19.71 -2.59
C ASN A 2 -1.81 18.18 -2.69
N THR A 3 -2.22 17.68 -3.86
CA THR A 3 -2.36 16.24 -4.16
C THR A 3 -1.52 15.82 -5.38
N GLU A 4 -0.71 16.71 -5.96
CA GLU A 4 0.06 16.45 -7.18
C GLU A 4 1.07 15.31 -7.03
N PHE A 5 1.57 15.08 -5.79
CA PHE A 5 2.46 13.98 -5.47
C PHE A 5 1.75 12.61 -5.45
N MET A 6 0.42 12.60 -5.41
CA MET A 6 -0.39 11.38 -5.29
C MET A 6 -0.57 10.70 -6.64
N LYS A 7 0.48 10.06 -7.15
CA LYS A 7 0.51 9.34 -8.44
C LYS A 7 1.63 8.31 -8.46
N GLY A 8 1.61 7.44 -9.47
CA GLY A 8 2.67 6.47 -9.70
C GLY A 8 2.61 5.25 -8.79
N VAL A 9 3.73 4.60 -8.58
CA VAL A 9 3.84 3.40 -7.76
C VAL A 9 4.20 3.78 -6.33
N VAL A 10 3.27 3.56 -5.41
CA VAL A 10 3.49 3.69 -3.97
C VAL A 10 3.76 2.30 -3.40
N VAL A 11 4.88 2.10 -2.71
CA VAL A 11 5.21 0.83 -2.08
C VAL A 11 4.64 0.77 -0.66
N PRO A 12 3.78 -0.21 -0.32
CA PRO A 12 3.44 -0.51 1.07
C PRO A 12 4.63 -1.28 1.69
N ILE A 13 5.59 -0.50 2.22
CA ILE A 13 6.89 -1.02 2.62
C ILE A 13 6.78 -2.10 3.70
N LEU A 14 7.63 -3.13 3.61
CA LEU A 14 7.76 -4.17 4.64
C LEU A 14 8.36 -3.56 5.91
N THR A 15 7.88 -3.97 7.07
CA THR A 15 8.54 -3.66 8.34
C THR A 15 9.66 -4.68 8.57
N VAL A 16 10.90 -4.20 8.60
CA VAL A 16 12.08 -5.02 8.89
C VAL A 16 12.24 -5.13 10.39
N ILE A 17 12.32 -6.36 10.89
CA ILE A 17 12.42 -6.64 12.33
C ILE A 17 13.60 -7.54 12.65
N ASP A 18 14.10 -7.42 13.86
CA ASP A 18 15.10 -8.30 14.45
C ASP A 18 14.49 -9.58 15.06
N GLY A 19 15.33 -10.40 15.68
CA GLY A 19 14.89 -11.64 16.33
C GLY A 19 14.03 -11.46 17.58
N ASN A 20 13.85 -10.22 18.07
CA ASN A 20 13.02 -9.86 19.21
C ASN A 20 11.73 -9.14 18.78
N GLU A 21 11.39 -9.20 17.49
CA GLU A 21 10.25 -8.51 16.89
C GLU A 21 10.30 -6.97 17.05
N LYS A 22 11.49 -6.40 17.19
CA LYS A 22 11.72 -4.95 17.17
C LYS A 22 12.16 -4.48 15.80
N ILE A 23 11.77 -3.26 15.43
CA ILE A 23 12.19 -2.68 14.15
C ILE A 23 13.72 -2.62 14.11
N ASP A 24 14.30 -3.29 13.10
CA ASP A 24 15.71 -3.12 12.74
C ASP A 24 15.88 -1.84 11.93
N GLU A 25 16.44 -0.82 12.57
CA GLU A 25 16.62 0.49 11.93
C GLU A 25 17.50 0.43 10.69
N ALA A 26 18.62 -0.30 10.76
CA ALA A 26 19.53 -0.41 9.62
C ALA A 26 18.86 -1.11 8.43
N GLY A 27 18.15 -2.20 8.70
CA GLY A 27 17.38 -2.94 7.71
C GLY A 27 16.24 -2.10 7.10
N MET A 28 15.51 -1.31 7.93
CA MET A 28 14.48 -0.39 7.43
C MET A 28 15.07 0.67 6.51
N ARG A 29 16.17 1.31 6.88
CA ARG A 29 16.85 2.31 6.06
C ARG A 29 17.32 1.71 4.72
N ASP A 30 17.91 0.53 4.74
CA ASP A 30 18.34 -0.17 3.54
C ASP A 30 17.17 -0.52 2.62
N GLN A 31 16.02 -0.96 3.18
CA GLN A 31 14.81 -1.25 2.41
C GLN A 31 14.22 0.03 1.79
N VAL A 32 14.21 1.16 2.51
CA VAL A 32 13.79 2.47 1.97
C VAL A 32 14.68 2.86 0.78
N GLU A 33 16.01 2.75 0.92
CA GLU A 33 16.93 3.04 -0.18
C GLU A 33 16.68 2.16 -1.40
N TYR A 34 16.46 0.87 -1.17
CA TYR A 34 16.22 -0.10 -2.24
C TYR A 34 14.98 0.28 -3.08
N VAL A 35 13.86 0.56 -2.42
CA VAL A 35 12.62 0.88 -3.15
C VAL A 35 12.69 2.24 -3.85
N ILE A 36 13.35 3.23 -3.25
CA ILE A 36 13.58 4.54 -3.89
C ILE A 36 14.46 4.40 -5.12
N LYS A 37 15.57 3.65 -5.04
CA LYS A 37 16.44 3.36 -6.20
C LYS A 37 15.71 2.62 -7.31
N GLY A 38 14.73 1.79 -6.97
CA GLY A 38 13.84 1.12 -7.91
C GLY A 38 12.77 2.01 -8.56
N GLY A 39 12.74 3.30 -8.23
CA GLY A 39 11.91 4.31 -8.91
C GLY A 39 10.49 4.44 -8.37
N VAL A 40 10.20 3.98 -7.13
CA VAL A 40 8.86 4.19 -6.55
C VAL A 40 8.55 5.69 -6.38
N SER A 41 7.28 6.04 -6.55
CA SER A 41 6.79 7.42 -6.44
C SER A 41 6.39 7.81 -5.02
N GLY A 42 6.35 6.85 -4.09
CA GLY A 42 6.01 7.07 -2.70
C GLY A 42 6.15 5.82 -1.85
N ILE A 43 6.17 5.99 -0.54
CA ILE A 43 6.28 4.90 0.44
C ILE A 43 5.09 4.96 1.38
N LEU A 44 4.36 3.86 1.54
CA LEU A 44 3.31 3.71 2.55
C LEU A 44 3.87 2.86 3.71
N ALA A 45 4.24 3.52 4.79
CA ALA A 45 4.66 2.87 6.03
C ALA A 45 3.46 2.31 6.79
N PHE A 46 3.64 1.18 7.45
CA PHE A 46 2.61 0.53 8.27
C PHE A 46 1.28 0.26 7.56
N GLY A 47 1.34 -0.03 6.25
CA GLY A 47 0.25 -0.67 5.55
C GLY A 47 0.13 -2.16 5.96
N SER A 48 -0.76 -2.91 5.31
CA SER A 48 -0.95 -4.34 5.61
C SER A 48 0.32 -5.17 5.38
N ASN A 49 1.16 -4.81 4.39
CA ASN A 49 2.47 -5.44 4.19
C ASN A 49 3.49 -5.08 5.28
N GLY A 50 3.35 -3.92 5.89
CA GLY A 50 4.14 -3.50 7.05
C GLY A 50 3.63 -4.07 8.36
N GLU A 51 2.70 -5.02 8.32
CA GLU A 51 2.18 -5.78 9.47
C GLU A 51 1.67 -4.86 10.62
N PHE A 52 1.02 -3.72 10.26
CA PHE A 52 0.55 -2.72 11.22
C PHE A 52 -0.25 -3.31 12.39
N TYR A 53 -0.93 -4.44 12.16
CA TYR A 53 -1.76 -5.14 13.15
C TYR A 53 -0.95 -5.90 14.21
N MET A 54 0.37 -6.00 14.03
CA MET A 54 1.31 -6.67 14.95
C MET A 54 2.25 -5.68 15.64
N VAL A 55 2.31 -4.42 15.18
CA VAL A 55 3.27 -3.43 15.67
C VAL A 55 2.63 -2.53 16.73
N GLU A 56 3.30 -2.35 17.87
CA GLU A 56 2.86 -1.44 18.92
C GLU A 56 2.98 0.03 18.46
N GLU A 57 2.17 0.92 19.05
CA GLU A 57 2.07 2.31 18.58
C GLU A 57 3.38 3.10 18.70
N ASP A 58 4.17 2.86 19.77
CA ASP A 58 5.47 3.48 19.96
C ASP A 58 6.51 3.02 18.93
N GLU A 59 6.49 1.73 18.55
CA GLU A 59 7.32 1.21 17.48
C GLU A 59 6.84 1.71 16.10
N MET A 60 5.53 1.91 15.89
CA MET A 60 5.03 2.56 14.67
C MET A 60 5.55 4.00 14.56
N GLU A 61 5.51 4.77 15.65
CA GLU A 61 6.04 6.14 15.67
C GLU A 61 7.53 6.16 15.38
N ARG A 62 8.30 5.26 16.03
CA ARG A 62 9.74 5.12 15.81
C ARG A 62 10.04 4.74 14.35
N GLY A 63 9.37 3.73 13.81
CA GLY A 63 9.56 3.26 12.45
C GLY A 63 9.17 4.30 11.40
N LEU A 64 8.11 5.06 11.63
CA LEU A 64 7.73 6.16 10.74
C LEU A 64 8.84 7.22 10.68
N ARG A 65 9.42 7.62 11.82
CA ARG A 65 10.53 8.57 11.85
C ARG A 65 11.75 8.06 11.06
N ILE A 66 12.07 6.77 11.19
CA ILE A 66 13.16 6.16 10.41
C ILE A 66 12.87 6.25 8.90
N VAL A 67 11.64 5.92 8.47
CA VAL A 67 11.26 5.96 7.06
C VAL A 67 11.28 7.40 6.51
N VAL A 68 10.71 8.35 7.25
CA VAL A 68 10.68 9.77 6.83
C VAL A 68 12.09 10.35 6.75
N ASP A 69 12.92 10.12 7.77
CA ASP A 69 14.30 10.56 7.80
C ASP A 69 15.11 9.97 6.62
N GLN A 70 14.99 8.65 6.40
CA GLN A 70 15.71 8.00 5.30
C GLN A 70 15.18 8.40 3.92
N ALA A 71 13.88 8.62 3.76
CA ALA A 71 13.33 9.13 2.51
C ALA A 71 13.85 10.53 2.17
N ALA A 72 14.13 11.34 3.20
CA ALA A 72 14.75 12.67 3.11
C ALA A 72 14.07 13.57 2.05
N GLY A 73 12.74 13.51 1.95
CA GLY A 73 11.95 14.29 1.00
C GLY A 73 12.07 13.85 -0.47
N ARG A 74 12.83 12.81 -0.79
CA ARG A 74 12.98 12.29 -2.17
C ARG A 74 11.69 11.71 -2.73
N VAL A 75 10.89 11.12 -1.86
CA VAL A 75 9.54 10.64 -2.15
C VAL A 75 8.63 10.91 -0.95
N PRO A 76 7.32 11.14 -1.18
CA PRO A 76 6.36 11.30 -0.09
C PRO A 76 6.21 10.01 0.73
N VAL A 77 6.07 10.16 2.04
CA VAL A 77 5.79 9.06 2.96
C VAL A 77 4.33 9.15 3.40
N TYR A 78 3.58 8.10 3.11
CA TYR A 78 2.22 7.89 3.57
C TYR A 78 2.25 7.03 4.84
N PHE A 79 1.25 7.18 5.70
CA PHE A 79 1.09 6.32 6.87
C PHE A 79 -0.21 5.52 6.81
N GLY A 80 -0.13 4.20 7.02
CA GLY A 80 -1.27 3.29 7.05
C GLY A 80 -1.93 3.24 8.43
N ILE A 81 -3.25 3.45 8.47
CA ILE A 81 -4.06 3.37 9.68
C ILE A 81 -5.03 2.21 9.53
N GLY A 82 -4.88 1.20 10.39
CA GLY A 82 -5.69 -0.02 10.38
C GLY A 82 -6.33 -0.36 11.73
N ALA A 83 -6.65 0.63 12.54
CA ALA A 83 -7.33 0.42 13.82
C ALA A 83 -8.86 0.34 13.64
N ILE A 84 -9.52 -0.35 14.58
CA ILE A 84 -10.98 -0.52 14.55
C ILE A 84 -11.70 0.72 15.10
N SER A 85 -11.21 1.27 16.24
CA SER A 85 -11.88 2.40 16.88
C SER A 85 -11.49 3.74 16.25
N THR A 86 -12.48 4.59 15.99
CA THR A 86 -12.30 5.95 15.45
C THR A 86 -11.30 6.75 16.28
N LYS A 87 -11.41 6.70 17.62
CA LYS A 87 -10.51 7.40 18.55
C LYS A 87 -9.04 6.98 18.36
N LYS A 88 -8.78 5.68 18.16
CA LYS A 88 -7.42 5.18 17.90
C LYS A 88 -6.93 5.64 16.52
N CYS A 89 -7.79 5.61 15.51
CA CYS A 89 -7.45 6.11 14.17
C CYS A 89 -7.06 7.60 14.18
N CYS A 90 -7.83 8.45 14.88
CA CYS A 90 -7.51 9.87 15.03
C CYS A 90 -6.14 10.08 15.69
N ARG A 91 -5.86 9.35 16.79
CA ARG A 91 -4.56 9.43 17.48
C ARG A 91 -3.40 9.02 16.56
N LEU A 92 -3.57 7.94 15.81
CA LEU A 92 -2.56 7.48 14.83
C LEU A 92 -2.38 8.48 13.69
N ALA A 93 -3.45 9.10 13.19
CA ALA A 93 -3.37 10.13 12.16
C ALA A 93 -2.58 11.35 12.66
N GLN A 94 -2.90 11.86 13.85
CA GLN A 94 -2.20 12.98 14.46
C GLN A 94 -0.71 12.66 14.74
N MET A 95 -0.42 11.47 15.23
CA MET A 95 0.95 10.98 15.41
C MET A 95 1.71 10.95 14.09
N ALA A 96 1.09 10.43 13.03
CA ALA A 96 1.71 10.34 11.72
C ALA A 96 2.05 11.71 11.12
N VAL A 97 1.12 12.65 11.20
CA VAL A 97 1.31 14.04 10.73
C VAL A 97 2.43 14.73 11.50
N LYS A 98 2.43 14.60 12.84
CA LYS A 98 3.48 15.16 13.70
C LYS A 98 4.88 14.65 13.33
N ASN A 99 4.97 13.42 12.83
CA ASN A 99 6.24 12.78 12.43
C ASN A 99 6.52 12.83 10.92
N GLY A 100 5.87 13.73 10.18
CA GLY A 100 6.22 14.08 8.80
C GLY A 100 5.58 13.21 7.72
N ALA A 101 4.51 12.47 8.02
CA ALA A 101 3.73 11.81 6.98
C ALA A 101 3.05 12.85 6.06
N ALA A 102 3.20 12.69 4.74
CA ALA A 102 2.61 13.57 3.74
C ALA A 102 1.12 13.30 3.53
N ALA A 103 0.66 12.10 3.86
CA ALA A 103 -0.74 11.69 3.79
C ALA A 103 -0.99 10.49 4.71
N VAL A 104 -2.25 10.22 5.04
CA VAL A 104 -2.66 9.02 5.77
C VAL A 104 -3.60 8.18 4.92
N SER A 105 -3.48 6.85 5.03
CA SER A 105 -4.34 5.87 4.34
C SER A 105 -5.12 5.06 5.38
N VAL A 106 -6.44 5.23 5.42
CA VAL A 106 -7.31 4.68 6.47
C VAL A 106 -8.05 3.45 5.96
N LEU A 107 -7.70 2.29 6.48
CA LEU A 107 -8.41 1.04 6.22
C LEU A 107 -9.78 1.09 6.89
N GLN A 108 -10.82 0.64 6.18
CA GLN A 108 -12.13 0.45 6.80
C GLN A 108 -12.06 -0.50 8.02
N PRO A 109 -12.88 -0.29 9.06
CA PRO A 109 -12.85 -1.12 10.26
C PRO A 109 -12.98 -2.62 9.94
N MET A 110 -12.06 -3.42 10.49
CA MET A 110 -12.10 -4.88 10.39
C MET A 110 -12.84 -5.49 11.58
N PHE A 111 -13.19 -6.78 11.51
CA PHE A 111 -13.87 -7.55 12.53
C PHE A 111 -15.37 -7.23 12.70
N LEU A 112 -15.78 -5.98 12.57
CA LEU A 112 -17.18 -5.56 12.57
C LEU A 112 -17.56 -5.00 11.20
N LYS A 113 -18.86 -4.98 10.91
CA LYS A 113 -19.40 -4.42 9.66
C LYS A 113 -20.29 -3.23 10.00
N PRO A 114 -19.74 -2.01 10.06
CA PRO A 114 -20.52 -0.82 10.35
C PRO A 114 -21.54 -0.52 9.24
N THR A 115 -22.59 0.19 9.61
CA THR A 115 -23.58 0.73 8.68
C THR A 115 -22.98 1.86 7.83
N TYR A 116 -23.70 2.27 6.81
CA TYR A 116 -23.31 3.41 5.95
C TYR A 116 -23.03 4.69 6.77
N ALA A 117 -23.95 5.07 7.64
CA ALA A 117 -23.82 6.27 8.47
C ALA A 117 -22.63 6.18 9.44
N GLU A 118 -22.40 5.03 10.05
CA GLU A 118 -21.27 4.81 10.95
C GLU A 118 -19.94 4.87 10.22
N LEU A 119 -19.84 4.35 8.98
CA LEU A 119 -18.66 4.46 8.15
C LEU A 119 -18.41 5.91 7.71
N TYR A 120 -19.44 6.63 7.33
CA TYR A 120 -19.35 8.04 6.98
C TYR A 120 -18.79 8.86 8.15
N ASP A 121 -19.40 8.73 9.34
CA ASP A 121 -18.96 9.44 10.54
C ASP A 121 -17.54 9.03 10.97
N HIS A 122 -17.19 7.74 10.84
CA HIS A 122 -15.86 7.24 11.13
C HIS A 122 -14.79 7.92 10.28
N PHE A 123 -14.94 7.90 8.96
CA PHE A 123 -13.94 8.49 8.06
C PHE A 123 -13.91 10.01 8.16
N LYS A 124 -15.07 10.66 8.27
CA LYS A 124 -15.16 12.11 8.47
C LYS A 124 -14.43 12.53 9.74
N THR A 125 -14.72 11.91 10.88
CA THR A 125 -14.09 12.24 12.17
C THR A 125 -12.57 12.09 12.12
N ILE A 126 -12.07 11.04 11.45
CA ILE A 126 -10.62 10.84 11.29
C ILE A 126 -10.02 11.95 10.43
N ALA A 127 -10.65 12.27 9.31
CA ALA A 127 -10.19 13.32 8.42
C ALA A 127 -10.19 14.70 9.11
N GLU A 128 -11.24 15.02 9.84
CA GLU A 128 -11.35 16.26 10.62
C GLU A 128 -10.29 16.37 11.74
N SER A 129 -9.75 15.23 12.23
CA SER A 129 -8.67 15.24 13.23
C SER A 129 -7.31 15.69 12.67
N VAL A 130 -7.17 15.73 11.34
CA VAL A 130 -5.96 16.15 10.60
C VAL A 130 -6.35 16.98 9.37
N PRO A 131 -7.01 18.15 9.52
CA PRO A 131 -7.71 18.85 8.45
C PRO A 131 -6.82 19.32 7.30
N GLU A 132 -5.53 19.56 7.57
CA GLU A 132 -4.55 20.02 6.57
C GLU A 132 -3.82 18.88 5.86
N THR A 133 -4.13 17.60 6.20
CA THR A 133 -3.43 16.43 5.67
C THR A 133 -4.33 15.66 4.72
N PRO A 134 -3.83 15.26 3.53
CA PRO A 134 -4.52 14.35 2.62
C PRO A 134 -4.88 13.02 3.29
N VAL A 135 -6.13 12.62 3.19
CA VAL A 135 -6.63 11.33 3.69
C VAL A 135 -7.07 10.48 2.50
N LEU A 136 -6.55 9.25 2.44
CA LEU A 136 -6.98 8.23 1.48
C LEU A 136 -7.83 7.20 2.20
N LEU A 137 -8.98 6.90 1.65
CA LEU A 137 -9.76 5.72 2.04
C LEU A 137 -9.02 4.46 1.60
N TYR A 138 -9.08 3.39 2.38
CA TYR A 138 -8.52 2.12 1.95
C TYR A 138 -9.62 1.04 1.96
N ASN A 139 -9.98 0.58 0.75
CA ASN A 139 -10.93 -0.52 0.52
C ASN A 139 -10.19 -1.84 0.35
N ASN A 140 -10.38 -2.78 1.29
CA ASN A 140 -9.79 -4.12 1.22
C ASN A 140 -10.77 -5.21 1.66
N PRO A 141 -11.78 -5.53 0.83
CA PRO A 141 -12.82 -6.49 1.21
C PRO A 141 -12.29 -7.88 1.52
N GLY A 142 -11.17 -8.29 0.91
CA GLY A 142 -10.55 -9.58 1.16
C GLY A 142 -9.96 -9.74 2.57
N ARG A 143 -9.78 -8.64 3.32
CA ARG A 143 -9.26 -8.67 4.70
C ARG A 143 -10.28 -8.26 5.74
N VAL A 144 -11.23 -7.41 5.38
CA VAL A 144 -12.22 -6.90 6.34
C VAL A 144 -13.61 -7.55 6.21
N GLY A 145 -13.86 -8.29 5.11
CA GLY A 145 -15.11 -9.04 4.90
C GLY A 145 -16.24 -8.23 4.26
N TYR A 146 -16.06 -6.96 3.94
CA TYR A 146 -17.02 -6.13 3.21
C TYR A 146 -16.32 -5.06 2.38
N THR A 147 -17.03 -4.50 1.40
CA THR A 147 -16.52 -3.43 0.53
C THR A 147 -17.17 -2.09 0.87
N LEU A 148 -16.43 -0.99 0.66
CA LEU A 148 -17.01 0.35 0.67
C LEU A 148 -17.92 0.51 -0.55
N SER A 149 -19.10 1.07 -0.36
CA SER A 149 -19.99 1.36 -1.49
C SER A 149 -19.47 2.59 -2.26
N ALA A 150 -19.66 2.58 -3.59
CA ALA A 150 -19.28 3.71 -4.41
C ALA A 150 -20.04 5.01 -4.04
N GLN A 151 -21.27 4.87 -3.54
CA GLN A 151 -22.05 6.00 -3.02
C GLN A 151 -21.40 6.62 -1.78
N LEU A 152 -20.91 5.81 -0.84
CA LEU A 152 -20.22 6.31 0.37
C LEU A 152 -18.93 7.06 0.00
N VAL A 153 -18.14 6.49 -0.93
CA VAL A 153 -16.89 7.13 -1.40
C VAL A 153 -17.18 8.45 -2.09
N GLU A 154 -18.20 8.50 -2.95
CA GLU A 154 -18.67 9.72 -3.61
C GLU A 154 -19.07 10.80 -2.58
N GLU A 155 -19.91 10.45 -1.61
CA GLU A 155 -20.36 11.38 -0.58
C GLU A 155 -19.20 11.92 0.26
N LEU A 156 -18.28 11.06 0.69
CA LEU A 156 -17.08 11.48 1.43
C LEU A 156 -16.19 12.40 0.61
N ALA A 157 -15.97 12.08 -0.67
CA ALA A 157 -15.15 12.90 -1.57
C ALA A 157 -15.72 14.30 -1.81
N HIS A 158 -17.05 14.43 -1.81
CA HIS A 158 -17.72 15.73 -2.04
C HIS A 158 -17.92 16.55 -0.76
N THR A 159 -17.98 15.91 0.40
CA THR A 159 -18.39 16.58 1.65
C THR A 159 -17.27 16.77 2.66
N VAL A 160 -16.16 16.01 2.54
CA VAL A 160 -15.01 16.07 3.46
C VAL A 160 -13.77 16.54 2.70
N PRO A 161 -13.36 17.80 2.82
CA PRO A 161 -12.40 18.46 1.93
C PRO A 161 -11.01 17.81 1.85
N ASN A 162 -10.59 17.10 2.88
CA ASN A 162 -9.29 16.45 2.92
C ASN A 162 -9.34 14.91 2.70
N ILE A 163 -10.52 14.35 2.42
CA ILE A 163 -10.63 13.00 1.85
C ILE A 163 -10.48 13.15 0.33
N VAL A 164 -9.25 12.97 -0.16
CA VAL A 164 -8.83 13.33 -1.52
C VAL A 164 -8.38 12.13 -2.35
N GLY A 165 -8.63 10.93 -1.88
CA GLY A 165 -8.29 9.73 -2.65
C GLY A 165 -8.63 8.44 -1.96
N MET A 166 -8.32 7.35 -2.65
CA MET A 166 -8.46 6.02 -2.10
C MET A 166 -7.47 5.02 -2.72
N LYS A 167 -7.24 3.92 -1.99
CA LYS A 167 -6.66 2.69 -2.49
C LYS A 167 -7.76 1.63 -2.60
N ASP A 168 -7.93 1.04 -3.76
CA ASP A 168 -8.86 -0.07 -3.95
C ASP A 168 -8.14 -1.41 -4.17
N THR A 169 -8.31 -2.34 -3.22
CA THR A 169 -7.74 -3.70 -3.27
C THR A 169 -8.82 -4.77 -3.45
N SER A 170 -10.00 -4.39 -3.96
CA SER A 170 -11.09 -5.34 -4.23
C SER A 170 -10.69 -6.44 -5.22
N GLY A 171 -9.86 -6.10 -6.21
CA GLY A 171 -9.58 -6.96 -7.35
C GLY A 171 -10.72 -6.97 -8.39
N ASP A 172 -11.69 -6.09 -8.23
CA ASP A 172 -12.81 -5.87 -9.15
C ASP A 172 -12.62 -4.55 -9.89
N ILE A 173 -12.24 -4.64 -11.16
CA ILE A 173 -12.00 -3.46 -11.99
C ILE A 173 -13.28 -2.66 -12.25
N THR A 174 -14.46 -3.29 -12.21
CA THR A 174 -15.75 -2.61 -12.32
C THR A 174 -15.94 -1.69 -11.13
N GLN A 175 -15.67 -2.18 -9.92
CA GLN A 175 -15.76 -1.38 -8.70
C GLN A 175 -14.75 -0.23 -8.71
N THR A 176 -13.49 -0.50 -9.07
CA THR A 176 -12.45 0.54 -9.21
C THR A 176 -12.90 1.64 -10.19
N SER A 177 -13.47 1.25 -11.33
CA SER A 177 -14.00 2.18 -12.34
C SER A 177 -15.17 3.01 -11.83
N GLU A 178 -16.07 2.43 -11.03
CA GLU A 178 -17.18 3.15 -10.42
C GLU A 178 -16.72 4.18 -9.38
N PHE A 179 -15.69 3.89 -8.60
CA PHE A 179 -15.09 4.88 -7.72
C PHE A 179 -14.55 6.07 -8.52
N ILE A 180 -13.78 5.82 -9.58
CA ILE A 180 -13.23 6.85 -10.46
C ILE A 180 -14.36 7.66 -11.12
N ARG A 181 -15.36 6.98 -11.70
CA ARG A 181 -16.47 7.63 -12.41
C ARG A 181 -17.26 8.58 -11.53
N ARG A 182 -17.51 8.19 -10.27
CA ARG A 182 -18.32 8.97 -9.32
C ARG A 182 -17.59 10.12 -8.67
N THR A 183 -16.25 10.12 -8.73
CA THR A 183 -15.43 11.15 -8.08
C THR A 183 -14.63 12.00 -9.08
N ARG A 184 -14.88 11.83 -10.39
CA ARG A 184 -14.11 12.52 -11.46
C ARG A 184 -14.36 14.02 -11.55
N ASP A 185 -15.39 14.54 -10.91
CA ASP A 185 -15.79 15.94 -10.88
C ASP A 185 -15.20 16.71 -9.67
N VAL A 186 -14.48 15.99 -8.80
CA VAL A 186 -13.74 16.55 -7.67
C VAL A 186 -12.27 16.09 -7.70
N GLU A 187 -11.42 16.75 -6.92
CA GLU A 187 -10.01 16.34 -6.78
C GLU A 187 -9.92 15.08 -5.91
N PHE A 188 -10.01 13.91 -6.54
CA PHE A 188 -9.97 12.62 -5.86
C PHE A 188 -9.10 11.61 -6.63
N LYS A 189 -8.08 11.07 -5.97
CA LYS A 189 -7.06 10.18 -6.55
C LYS A 189 -7.35 8.72 -6.22
N VAL A 190 -7.60 7.89 -7.23
CA VAL A 190 -7.81 6.44 -7.03
C VAL A 190 -6.55 5.68 -7.39
N PHE A 191 -6.04 4.88 -6.45
CA PHE A 191 -4.92 3.95 -6.65
C PHE A 191 -5.42 2.50 -6.74
N GLY A 192 -4.95 1.76 -7.74
CA GLY A 192 -5.11 0.31 -7.78
C GLY A 192 -4.31 -0.36 -6.66
N GLY A 193 -4.92 -1.31 -5.96
CA GLY A 193 -4.29 -2.03 -4.86
C GLY A 193 -3.94 -3.50 -5.16
N LYS A 194 -4.18 -3.95 -6.40
CA LYS A 194 -3.80 -5.28 -6.91
C LYS A 194 -2.71 -5.13 -7.96
N ASP A 195 -1.51 -5.60 -7.67
CA ASP A 195 -0.35 -5.50 -8.56
C ASP A 195 -0.64 -6.07 -9.96
N THR A 196 -1.37 -7.20 -10.03
CA THR A 196 -1.75 -7.87 -11.29
C THR A 196 -2.78 -7.10 -12.11
N LEU A 197 -3.37 -6.03 -11.57
CA LEU A 197 -4.35 -5.16 -12.23
C LEU A 197 -3.85 -3.72 -12.39
N LEU A 198 -2.55 -3.46 -12.18
CA LEU A 198 -2.03 -2.08 -12.25
C LEU A 198 -2.30 -1.48 -13.63
N TYR A 199 -1.92 -2.16 -14.73
CA TYR A 199 -2.18 -1.70 -16.10
C TYR A 199 -3.67 -1.45 -16.35
N ALA A 200 -4.54 -2.40 -15.98
CA ALA A 200 -5.98 -2.26 -16.16
C ALA A 200 -6.53 -1.05 -15.36
N SER A 201 -6.08 -0.88 -14.12
CA SER A 201 -6.49 0.26 -13.29
C SER A 201 -6.08 1.61 -13.92
N LEU A 202 -4.87 1.69 -14.48
CA LEU A 202 -4.38 2.87 -15.20
C LEU A 202 -5.25 3.16 -16.43
N CYS A 203 -5.60 2.14 -17.23
CA CYS A 203 -6.48 2.28 -18.38
C CYS A 203 -7.88 2.81 -18.01
N HIS A 204 -8.35 2.56 -16.80
CA HIS A 204 -9.62 3.07 -16.28
C HIS A 204 -9.51 4.42 -15.58
N GLY A 205 -8.30 5.02 -15.53
CA GLY A 205 -8.08 6.37 -14.98
C GLY A 205 -7.56 6.41 -13.55
N ALA A 206 -7.08 5.28 -13.00
CA ALA A 206 -6.33 5.32 -11.74
C ALA A 206 -5.03 6.13 -11.91
N VAL A 207 -4.64 6.86 -10.87
CA VAL A 207 -3.43 7.71 -10.89
C VAL A 207 -2.15 6.92 -10.66
N GLY A 208 -2.26 5.64 -10.33
CA GLY A 208 -1.13 4.75 -10.02
C GLY A 208 -1.60 3.52 -9.27
N GLY A 209 -0.67 2.89 -8.55
CA GLY A 209 -0.97 1.73 -7.71
C GLY A 209 -0.21 1.73 -6.38
N VAL A 210 -0.83 1.11 -5.36
CA VAL A 210 -0.15 0.81 -4.10
C VAL A 210 0.22 -0.67 -4.13
N CYS A 211 1.48 -0.96 -4.49
CA CYS A 211 1.91 -2.25 -5.02
C CYS A 211 2.88 -2.99 -4.09
N THR A 212 2.50 -4.20 -3.67
CA THR A 212 3.33 -5.09 -2.82
C THR A 212 4.62 -5.50 -3.51
N ALA A 213 4.56 -5.77 -4.81
CA ALA A 213 5.69 -6.19 -5.63
C ALA A 213 6.88 -5.21 -5.60
N ALA A 214 6.62 -3.93 -5.36
CA ALA A 214 7.66 -2.93 -5.24
C ALA A 214 8.63 -3.15 -4.06
N ASN A 215 8.31 -4.05 -3.11
CA ASN A 215 9.22 -4.40 -2.03
C ASN A 215 10.39 -5.28 -2.46
N PHE A 216 10.28 -6.01 -3.58
CA PHE A 216 11.31 -6.96 -4.04
C PHE A 216 11.56 -6.92 -5.56
N MET A 217 10.72 -6.25 -6.34
CA MET A 217 10.91 -5.99 -7.77
C MET A 217 10.40 -4.59 -8.15
N PRO A 218 10.91 -3.52 -7.48
CA PRO A 218 10.41 -2.17 -7.70
C PRO A 218 10.59 -1.73 -9.15
N GLU A 219 11.70 -2.08 -9.78
CA GLU A 219 12.02 -1.77 -11.17
C GLU A 219 10.97 -2.31 -12.16
N LEU A 220 10.47 -3.51 -11.95
CA LEU A 220 9.49 -4.13 -12.85
C LEU A 220 8.08 -3.53 -12.70
N ILE A 221 7.64 -3.30 -11.47
CA ILE A 221 6.31 -2.70 -11.25
C ILE A 221 6.29 -1.22 -11.63
N THR A 222 7.38 -0.48 -11.42
CA THR A 222 7.47 0.92 -11.86
C THR A 222 7.55 1.03 -13.39
N ASP A 223 8.12 0.04 -14.08
CA ASP A 223 8.15 -0.01 -15.55
C ASP A 223 6.73 -0.07 -16.15
N VAL A 224 5.80 -0.82 -15.50
CA VAL A 224 4.37 -0.82 -15.90
C VAL A 224 3.80 0.60 -15.89
N TYR A 225 4.01 1.33 -14.80
CA TYR A 225 3.50 2.70 -14.68
C TYR A 225 4.20 3.67 -15.63
N ASN A 226 5.53 3.64 -15.67
CA ASN A 226 6.32 4.60 -16.44
C ASN A 226 6.06 4.50 -17.94
N LYS A 227 5.96 3.30 -18.49
CA LYS A 227 5.60 3.07 -19.89
C LYS A 227 4.18 3.56 -20.18
N TYR A 228 3.22 3.25 -19.29
CA TYR A 228 1.87 3.77 -19.44
C TYR A 228 1.85 5.31 -19.47
N ALA A 229 2.53 5.95 -18.52
CA ALA A 229 2.60 7.41 -18.43
C ALA A 229 3.32 8.06 -19.64
N ALA A 230 4.24 7.33 -20.27
CA ALA A 230 4.90 7.74 -21.51
C ALA A 230 4.07 7.47 -22.78
N GLY A 231 2.88 6.85 -22.67
CA GLY A 231 2.03 6.49 -23.79
C GLY A 231 2.39 5.17 -24.49
N ASP A 232 3.40 4.44 -23.99
CA ASP A 232 3.76 3.09 -24.46
C ASP A 232 2.84 2.04 -23.80
N LEU A 233 1.60 1.97 -24.30
CA LEU A 233 0.60 1.06 -23.76
C LEU A 233 0.97 -0.41 -23.99
N ALA A 234 1.56 -0.73 -25.13
CA ALA A 234 1.99 -2.10 -25.44
C ALA A 234 3.12 -2.54 -24.51
N GLY A 235 4.16 -1.73 -24.37
CA GLY A 235 5.26 -2.02 -23.44
C GLY A 235 4.85 -2.08 -21.98
N SER A 236 3.86 -1.27 -21.56
CA SER A 236 3.27 -1.34 -20.22
C SER A 236 2.55 -2.67 -19.99
N LEU A 237 1.76 -3.14 -20.97
CA LEU A 237 1.07 -4.42 -20.90
C LEU A 237 2.05 -5.59 -20.84
N GLU A 238 3.12 -5.57 -21.64
CA GLU A 238 4.18 -6.58 -21.58
C GLU A 238 4.88 -6.62 -20.22
N ALA A 239 5.18 -5.45 -19.63
CA ALA A 239 5.72 -5.37 -18.27
C ALA A 239 4.75 -5.97 -17.23
N GLN A 240 3.43 -5.72 -17.38
CA GLN A 240 2.40 -6.33 -16.54
C GLN A 240 2.37 -7.85 -16.69
N PHE A 241 2.46 -8.38 -17.91
CA PHE A 241 2.47 -9.84 -18.15
C PHE A 241 3.74 -10.49 -17.58
N LYS A 242 4.88 -9.82 -17.63
CA LYS A 242 6.12 -10.29 -17.00
C LYS A 242 6.02 -10.33 -15.47
N LEU A 243 5.34 -9.36 -14.86
CA LEU A 243 5.12 -9.25 -13.42
C LEU A 243 4.16 -10.34 -12.90
N ASN A 244 3.10 -10.64 -13.64
CA ASN A 244 1.98 -11.43 -13.15
C ASN A 244 2.37 -12.82 -12.62
N PRO A 245 3.19 -13.64 -13.28
CA PRO A 245 3.58 -14.95 -12.75
C PRO A 245 4.27 -14.88 -11.40
N VAL A 246 5.17 -13.89 -11.22
CA VAL A 246 5.87 -13.66 -9.96
C VAL A 246 4.89 -13.27 -8.86
N ARG A 247 4.00 -12.32 -9.14
CA ARG A 247 3.00 -11.86 -8.15
C ARG A 247 2.01 -12.96 -7.78
N LEU A 248 1.55 -13.75 -8.75
CA LEU A 248 0.60 -14.84 -8.50
C LEU A 248 1.22 -15.98 -7.69
N SER A 249 2.52 -16.26 -7.85
CA SER A 249 3.19 -17.28 -7.04
C SER A 249 3.14 -16.96 -5.53
N MET A 250 3.05 -15.70 -5.14
CA MET A 250 2.91 -15.30 -3.73
C MET A 250 1.65 -15.87 -3.05
N ASP A 251 0.62 -16.21 -3.82
CA ASP A 251 -0.64 -16.72 -3.27
C ASP A 251 -0.50 -18.17 -2.72
N ALA A 252 0.66 -18.82 -2.97
CA ALA A 252 1.02 -20.11 -2.40
C ALA A 252 1.49 -20.04 -0.93
N ALA A 253 1.70 -18.84 -0.38
CA ALA A 253 2.10 -18.62 1.01
C ALA A 253 1.17 -17.61 1.70
N SER A 254 1.24 -17.57 3.04
CA SER A 254 0.46 -16.63 3.81
C SER A 254 0.91 -15.18 3.58
N PHE A 255 -0.01 -14.26 3.70
CA PHE A 255 0.26 -12.82 3.61
C PHE A 255 0.67 -12.25 4.98
N PRO A 256 1.69 -11.38 5.07
CA PRO A 256 2.54 -10.88 3.98
C PRO A 256 3.85 -11.66 3.79
N VAL A 257 3.92 -12.87 4.32
CA VAL A 257 5.12 -13.72 4.39
C VAL A 257 5.82 -13.85 3.04
N ALA A 258 5.05 -14.16 1.97
CA ALA A 258 5.62 -14.30 0.63
C ALA A 258 6.43 -13.07 0.18
N ALA A 259 5.99 -11.86 0.54
CA ALA A 259 6.71 -10.64 0.16
C ALA A 259 8.07 -10.54 0.87
N LYS A 260 8.14 -10.90 2.16
CA LYS A 260 9.41 -10.97 2.91
C LYS A 260 10.33 -12.06 2.35
N ASP A 261 9.80 -13.25 2.08
CA ASP A 261 10.59 -14.36 1.53
C ASP A 261 11.17 -14.00 0.16
N MET A 262 10.38 -13.41 -0.74
CA MET A 262 10.85 -12.97 -2.06
C MET A 262 11.88 -11.83 -1.97
N ALA A 263 11.70 -10.90 -1.03
CA ALA A 263 12.70 -9.87 -0.78
C ALA A 263 14.02 -10.49 -0.27
N ASN A 264 13.95 -11.45 0.65
CA ASN A 264 15.14 -12.18 1.13
C ASN A 264 15.81 -12.98 0.00
N LEU A 265 15.05 -13.64 -0.91
CA LEU A 265 15.58 -14.31 -2.10
C LEU A 265 16.32 -13.34 -3.03
N ARG A 266 15.90 -12.08 -3.11
CA ARG A 266 16.60 -10.99 -3.83
C ARG A 266 17.82 -10.45 -3.07
N GLY A 267 18.25 -11.11 -1.99
CA GLY A 267 19.36 -10.68 -1.15
C GLY A 267 19.05 -9.50 -0.24
N ARG A 268 17.75 -9.11 -0.12
CA ARG A 268 17.34 -8.11 0.87
C ARG A 268 17.30 -8.77 2.25
N LYS A 269 17.72 -8.08 3.28
CA LYS A 269 17.71 -8.59 4.66
C LYS A 269 16.51 -8.00 5.40
N VAL A 270 15.30 -8.38 4.97
CA VAL A 270 14.05 -7.85 5.55
C VAL A 270 13.57 -8.62 6.78
N GLY A 271 14.35 -9.58 7.25
CA GLY A 271 14.02 -10.38 8.44
C GLY A 271 12.91 -11.40 8.17
N VAL A 272 12.25 -11.79 9.25
CA VAL A 272 11.13 -12.74 9.26
C VAL A 272 9.80 -12.02 9.52
N PRO A 273 8.64 -12.64 9.26
CA PRO A 273 7.37 -12.05 9.66
C PRO A 273 7.20 -12.05 11.18
N TYR A 274 6.30 -11.20 11.70
CA TYR A 274 5.86 -11.27 13.09
C TYR A 274 5.12 -12.59 13.37
N LEU A 275 5.30 -13.15 14.58
CA LEU A 275 4.49 -14.27 15.04
C LEU A 275 3.01 -13.86 15.15
N PRO A 276 2.03 -14.75 14.87
CA PRO A 276 2.19 -16.21 14.67
C PRO A 276 2.49 -16.64 13.23
N THR A 277 2.77 -15.70 12.31
CA THR A 277 3.16 -16.09 10.96
C THR A 277 4.61 -16.54 10.93
N LEU A 278 4.92 -17.51 10.05
CA LEU A 278 6.24 -18.09 9.92
C LEU A 278 6.73 -17.98 8.47
N PRO A 279 8.04 -17.91 8.23
CA PRO A 279 8.60 -17.98 6.88
C PRO A 279 8.04 -19.17 6.10
N THR A 280 7.88 -19.02 4.80
CA THR A 280 7.44 -20.13 3.94
C THR A 280 8.40 -21.30 4.08
N PRO A 281 7.91 -22.50 4.44
CA PRO A 281 8.77 -23.66 4.59
C PRO A 281 9.39 -24.08 3.24
N GLU A 282 10.52 -24.77 3.31
CA GLU A 282 11.11 -25.37 2.10
C GLU A 282 10.10 -26.34 1.46
N GLY A 283 9.92 -26.21 0.15
CA GLY A 283 8.96 -27.03 -0.59
C GLY A 283 8.41 -26.33 -1.84
N ALA A 284 7.28 -26.80 -2.33
CA ALA A 284 6.71 -26.41 -3.62
C ALA A 284 6.45 -24.89 -3.72
N ALA A 285 5.96 -24.24 -2.66
CA ALA A 285 5.70 -22.81 -2.67
C ALA A 285 6.99 -22.00 -2.89
N LYS A 286 8.03 -22.28 -2.11
CA LYS A 286 9.32 -21.58 -2.21
C LYS A 286 10.03 -21.88 -3.53
N GLN A 287 9.94 -23.11 -4.03
CA GLN A 287 10.43 -23.47 -5.37
C GLN A 287 9.68 -22.70 -6.46
N GLY A 288 8.37 -22.49 -6.29
CA GLY A 288 7.55 -21.66 -7.17
C GLY A 288 8.02 -20.20 -7.21
N PHE A 289 8.39 -19.61 -6.06
CA PHE A 289 8.97 -18.27 -5.99
C PHE A 289 10.27 -18.17 -6.79
N VAL A 290 11.21 -19.08 -6.50
CA VAL A 290 12.51 -19.14 -7.20
C VAL A 290 12.31 -19.28 -8.71
N LYS A 291 11.45 -20.22 -9.14
CA LYS A 291 11.16 -20.46 -10.56
C LYS A 291 10.66 -19.19 -11.26
N THR A 292 9.56 -18.61 -10.75
CA THR A 292 8.94 -17.44 -11.39
C THR A 292 9.85 -16.21 -11.38
N MET A 293 10.62 -16.01 -10.31
CA MET A 293 11.59 -14.92 -10.21
C MET A 293 12.75 -15.11 -11.18
N THR A 294 13.25 -16.34 -11.36
CA THR A 294 14.30 -16.65 -12.34
C THR A 294 13.81 -16.43 -13.77
N GLU A 295 12.61 -16.92 -14.10
CA GLU A 295 11.98 -16.71 -15.42
C GLU A 295 11.75 -15.23 -15.72
N ALA A 296 11.51 -14.41 -14.71
CA ALA A 296 11.40 -12.96 -14.82
C ALA A 296 12.76 -12.23 -14.86
N GLY A 297 13.89 -12.94 -14.71
CA GLY A 297 15.23 -12.35 -14.65
C GLY A 297 15.51 -11.53 -13.38
N LEU A 298 14.89 -11.94 -12.27
CA LEU A 298 15.05 -11.27 -10.97
C LEU A 298 16.07 -11.99 -10.06
N LEU A 299 16.38 -13.27 -10.38
CA LEU A 299 17.40 -14.09 -9.73
C LEU A 299 18.41 -14.57 -10.75
#